data_63084aba186738c8fab2f5ee1584f264
#
_entry.id   63084aba186738c8fab2f5ee1584f264
#
_cell.length_a   1.000
_cell.length_b   1.000
_cell.length_c   1.000
_cell.angle_alpha   90.00
_cell.angle_beta   90.00
_cell.angle_gamma   90.00
#
_symmetry.space_group_name_H-M   'P 1'
#
loop_
_entity.id
_entity.type
_entity.pdbx_description
1 polymer ?
#
loop_
_entity_poly.entity_id
_entity_poly.type
_entity_poly.pdbx_seq_one_letter_code
_entity_poly.pdbx_strand_id
1 'polypeptide(L)'
;MEPTWSALGLMVIVVLYIAIGAMSAAGSVYLSKLFLSAKQEQIFFGLFLIPIAGFYLAFAAHFGNKDAWPLEGTAVAIFSVLGLVGIRVPFALIVGYLLHGVWDGIHEFNALTGGPLLGPRQTTSVPLAYGFFCASYDVLIAGYFYTRRNDWHAAWSPGSAVTPREGRGVGVEVAERG
;
A
#
# COMPACT_ATOMS: atom_id res chain seq x y z
N MET A 1 -33.79 -2.73 12.57
CA MET A 1 -33.16 -1.92 13.64
C MET A 1 -31.81 -1.49 13.14
N GLU A 2 -31.66 -0.24 12.78
CA GLU A 2 -30.35 0.35 12.49
C GLU A 2 -29.54 0.35 13.80
N PRO A 3 -28.31 -0.18 13.81
CA PRO A 3 -27.47 -0.11 15.01
C PRO A 3 -27.09 1.36 15.25
N THR A 4 -27.73 1.99 16.22
CA THR A 4 -27.36 3.34 16.66
C THR A 4 -26.06 3.24 17.46
N TRP A 5 -24.92 3.32 16.76
CA TRP A 5 -23.62 3.45 17.41
C TRP A 5 -23.59 4.75 18.22
N SER A 6 -23.17 4.70 19.47
CA SER A 6 -22.86 5.92 20.18
C SER A 6 -21.65 6.59 19.47
N ALA A 7 -21.62 7.92 19.39
CA ALA A 7 -20.50 8.65 18.78
C ALA A 7 -19.15 8.22 19.36
N LEU A 8 -19.12 7.94 20.67
CA LEU A 8 -17.91 7.41 21.35
C LEU A 8 -17.53 6.02 20.83
N GLY A 9 -18.51 5.12 20.65
CA GLY A 9 -18.25 3.78 20.13
C GLY A 9 -17.67 3.82 18.71
N LEU A 10 -18.25 4.64 17.83
CA LEU A 10 -17.73 4.83 16.47
C LEU A 10 -16.31 5.40 16.49
N MET A 11 -16.04 6.41 17.31
CA MET A 11 -14.69 7.00 17.45
C MET A 11 -13.66 5.96 17.89
N VAL A 12 -13.98 5.12 18.87
CA VAL A 12 -13.09 4.04 19.34
C VAL A 12 -12.78 3.05 18.21
N ILE A 13 -13.80 2.65 17.44
CA ILE A 13 -13.62 1.74 16.31
C ILE A 13 -12.71 2.38 15.25
N VAL A 14 -12.95 3.62 14.86
CA VAL A 14 -12.13 4.35 13.87
C VAL A 14 -10.67 4.43 14.31
N VAL A 15 -10.41 4.84 15.56
CA VAL A 15 -9.03 4.92 16.10
C VAL A 15 -8.36 3.54 16.10
N LEU A 16 -9.09 2.49 16.46
CA LEU A 16 -8.58 1.11 16.44
C LEU A 16 -8.18 0.68 15.03
N TYR A 17 -9.03 0.92 14.03
CA TYR A 17 -8.74 0.54 12.64
C TYR A 17 -7.58 1.34 12.05
N ILE A 18 -7.47 2.64 12.33
CA ILE A 18 -6.30 3.45 11.98
C ILE A 18 -5.02 2.86 12.61
N ALA A 19 -5.06 2.49 13.89
CA ALA A 19 -3.91 1.91 14.57
C ALA A 19 -3.51 0.55 13.96
N ILE A 20 -4.49 -0.30 13.61
CA ILE A 20 -4.24 -1.59 12.95
C ILE A 20 -3.64 -1.36 11.56
N GLY A 21 -4.13 -0.39 10.78
CA GLY A 21 -3.57 -0.02 9.48
C GLY A 21 -2.12 0.45 9.59
N ALA A 22 -1.84 1.30 10.58
CA ALA A 22 -0.48 1.77 10.86
C ALA A 22 0.47 0.62 11.26
N MET A 23 0.02 -0.29 12.12
CA MET A 23 0.81 -1.47 12.51
C MET A 23 1.05 -2.40 11.31
N SER A 24 0.05 -2.58 10.46
CA SER A 24 0.17 -3.38 9.23
C SER A 24 1.18 -2.76 8.26
N ALA A 25 1.19 -1.43 8.10
CA ALA A 25 2.20 -0.73 7.32
C ALA A 25 3.61 -0.92 7.89
N ALA A 26 3.77 -0.74 9.19
CA ALA A 26 5.06 -0.96 9.88
C ALA A 26 5.54 -2.42 9.72
N GLY A 27 4.64 -3.39 9.86
CA GLY A 27 4.93 -4.81 9.65
C GLY A 27 5.34 -5.11 8.21
N SER A 28 4.63 -4.56 7.22
CA SER A 28 4.95 -4.71 5.80
C SER A 28 6.33 -4.14 5.46
N VAL A 29 6.66 -2.95 5.98
CA VAL A 29 7.97 -2.33 5.84
C VAL A 29 9.07 -3.16 6.50
N TYR A 30 8.83 -3.65 7.71
CA TYR A 30 9.80 -4.48 8.42
C TYR A 30 10.10 -5.77 7.65
N LEU A 31 9.05 -6.48 7.23
CA LEU A 31 9.20 -7.75 6.51
C LEU A 31 9.84 -7.54 5.12
N SER A 32 9.45 -6.49 4.39
CA SER A 32 10.04 -6.22 3.10
C SER A 32 11.53 -5.94 3.21
N LYS A 33 11.97 -5.17 4.19
CA LYS A 33 13.39 -4.89 4.44
C LYS A 33 14.17 -6.13 4.89
N LEU A 34 13.52 -7.05 5.58
CA LEU A 34 14.17 -8.27 6.08
C LEU A 34 14.40 -9.29 4.96
N PHE A 35 13.44 -9.44 4.05
CA PHE A 35 13.43 -10.53 3.08
C PHE A 35 13.71 -10.09 1.64
N LEU A 36 13.56 -8.82 1.29
CA LEU A 36 13.60 -8.35 -0.08
C LEU A 36 14.79 -7.40 -0.31
N SER A 37 15.43 -7.55 -1.46
CA SER A 37 16.32 -6.50 -1.99
C SER A 37 15.51 -5.28 -2.42
N ALA A 38 16.16 -4.11 -2.55
CA ALA A 38 15.49 -2.87 -2.97
C ALA A 38 14.65 -3.04 -4.27
N LYS A 39 15.17 -3.79 -5.23
CA LYS A 39 14.48 -4.10 -6.48
C LYS A 39 13.25 -4.99 -6.27
N GLN A 40 13.40 -6.05 -5.47
CA GLN A 40 12.29 -6.98 -5.17
C GLN A 40 11.20 -6.28 -4.34
N GLU A 41 11.59 -5.42 -3.42
CA GLU A 41 10.69 -4.61 -2.61
C GLU A 41 9.81 -3.72 -3.49
N GLN A 42 10.39 -2.99 -4.44
CA GLN A 42 9.64 -2.15 -5.35
C GLN A 42 8.69 -2.97 -6.24
N ILE A 43 9.14 -4.12 -6.75
CA ILE A 43 8.29 -5.04 -7.53
C ILE A 43 7.13 -5.55 -6.67
N PHE A 44 7.42 -5.96 -5.43
CA PHE A 44 6.41 -6.47 -4.50
C PHE A 44 5.30 -5.44 -4.28
N PHE A 45 5.63 -4.22 -3.89
CA PHE A 45 4.63 -3.20 -3.64
C PHE A 45 3.89 -2.74 -4.92
N GLY A 46 4.56 -2.77 -6.08
CA GLY A 46 3.89 -2.50 -7.36
C GLY A 46 2.84 -3.56 -7.70
N LEU A 47 3.16 -4.82 -7.51
CA LEU A 47 2.21 -5.93 -7.70
C LEU A 47 1.14 -5.97 -6.62
N PHE A 48 1.48 -5.59 -5.38
CA PHE A 48 0.57 -5.64 -4.25
C PHE A 48 -0.56 -4.59 -4.32
N LEU A 49 -0.34 -3.47 -5.02
CA LEU A 49 -1.39 -2.47 -5.26
C LEU A 49 -2.58 -3.06 -6.06
N ILE A 50 -2.33 -4.05 -6.92
CA ILE A 50 -3.38 -4.68 -7.74
C ILE A 50 -4.41 -5.43 -6.89
N PRO A 51 -4.04 -6.42 -6.05
CA PRO A 51 -5.00 -7.14 -5.23
C PRO A 51 -5.67 -6.25 -4.16
N ILE A 52 -4.98 -5.26 -3.58
CA ILE A 52 -5.63 -4.37 -2.61
C ILE A 52 -6.73 -3.54 -3.27
N ALA A 53 -6.51 -3.01 -4.47
CA ALA A 53 -7.56 -2.37 -5.25
C ALA A 53 -8.67 -3.37 -5.66
N GLY A 54 -8.31 -4.61 -5.95
CA GLY A 54 -9.23 -5.68 -6.33
C GLY A 54 -10.24 -6.06 -5.24
N PHE A 55 -9.98 -5.74 -3.97
CA PHE A 55 -10.94 -5.99 -2.88
C PHE A 55 -12.29 -5.29 -3.12
N TYR A 56 -12.31 -4.14 -3.79
CA TYR A 56 -13.57 -3.44 -4.09
C TYR A 56 -14.46 -4.23 -5.06
N LEU A 57 -13.88 -4.95 -6.02
CA LEU A 57 -14.65 -5.88 -6.86
C LEU A 57 -15.17 -7.07 -6.05
N ALA A 58 -14.37 -7.58 -5.11
CA ALA A 58 -14.80 -8.65 -4.22
C ALA A 58 -15.96 -8.18 -3.32
N PHE A 59 -15.92 -6.95 -2.80
CA PHE A 59 -17.02 -6.36 -2.05
C PHE A 59 -18.27 -6.14 -2.92
N ALA A 60 -18.09 -5.62 -4.15
CA ALA A 60 -19.22 -5.46 -5.08
C ALA A 60 -19.91 -6.79 -5.37
N ALA A 61 -19.13 -7.88 -5.50
CA ALA A 61 -19.67 -9.22 -5.65
C ALA A 61 -20.36 -9.72 -4.38
N HIS A 62 -19.71 -9.54 -3.22
CA HIS A 62 -20.21 -10.02 -1.92
C HIS A 62 -21.52 -9.33 -1.50
N PHE A 63 -21.59 -8.02 -1.65
CA PHE A 63 -22.79 -7.24 -1.30
C PHE A 63 -23.83 -7.17 -2.43
N GLY A 64 -23.58 -7.76 -3.58
CA GLY A 64 -24.49 -7.79 -4.72
C GLY A 64 -24.66 -6.44 -5.42
N ASN A 65 -23.71 -5.51 -5.27
CA ASN A 65 -23.76 -4.14 -5.80
C ASN A 65 -23.41 -4.12 -7.29
N LYS A 66 -24.31 -4.58 -8.16
CA LYS A 66 -24.05 -4.67 -9.61
C LYS A 66 -23.76 -3.33 -10.26
N ASP A 67 -24.37 -2.25 -9.79
CA ASP A 67 -24.20 -0.90 -10.33
C ASP A 67 -22.82 -0.29 -9.99
N ALA A 68 -22.12 -0.83 -8.98
CA ALA A 68 -20.78 -0.41 -8.62
C ALA A 68 -19.68 -0.98 -9.56
N TRP A 69 -19.94 -2.09 -10.23
CA TRP A 69 -18.94 -2.79 -11.04
C TRP A 69 -18.19 -1.92 -12.07
N PRO A 70 -18.85 -1.03 -12.86
CA PRO A 70 -18.14 -0.21 -13.82
C PRO A 70 -17.19 0.80 -13.16
N LEU A 71 -17.57 1.37 -12.03
CA LEU A 71 -16.76 2.34 -11.29
C LEU A 71 -15.58 1.65 -10.62
N GLU A 72 -15.83 0.58 -9.88
CA GLU A 72 -14.80 -0.19 -9.19
C GLU A 72 -13.83 -0.85 -10.16
N GLY A 73 -14.34 -1.41 -11.27
CA GLY A 73 -13.49 -1.99 -12.31
C GLY A 73 -12.58 -0.96 -12.98
N THR A 74 -13.08 0.26 -13.18
CA THR A 74 -12.25 1.37 -13.69
C THR A 74 -11.17 1.76 -12.69
N ALA A 75 -11.52 1.88 -11.40
CA ALA A 75 -10.56 2.19 -10.34
C ALA A 75 -9.47 1.11 -10.25
N VAL A 76 -9.86 -0.18 -10.22
CA VAL A 76 -8.90 -1.30 -10.22
C VAL A 76 -7.98 -1.27 -11.43
N ALA A 77 -8.49 -0.95 -12.63
CA ALA A 77 -7.65 -0.84 -13.83
C ALA A 77 -6.63 0.31 -13.69
N ILE A 78 -7.04 1.47 -13.18
CA ILE A 78 -6.14 2.61 -12.94
C ILE A 78 -5.06 2.24 -11.92
N PHE A 79 -5.42 1.67 -10.78
CA PHE A 79 -4.45 1.26 -9.75
C PHE A 79 -3.54 0.15 -10.23
N SER A 80 -4.03 -0.77 -11.07
CA SER A 80 -3.19 -1.80 -11.68
C SER A 80 -2.12 -1.17 -12.61
N VAL A 81 -2.50 -0.19 -13.42
CA VAL A 81 -1.54 0.53 -14.27
C VAL A 81 -0.52 1.28 -13.41
N LEU A 82 -0.95 2.00 -12.36
CA LEU A 82 -0.04 2.69 -11.44
C LEU A 82 0.91 1.72 -10.73
N GLY A 83 0.41 0.57 -10.30
CA GLY A 83 1.23 -0.48 -9.71
C GLY A 83 2.28 -1.04 -10.67
N LEU A 84 1.89 -1.37 -11.90
CA LEU A 84 2.81 -1.90 -12.91
C LEU A 84 3.86 -0.86 -13.35
N VAL A 85 3.47 0.39 -13.56
CA VAL A 85 4.41 1.49 -13.82
C VAL A 85 5.32 1.71 -12.61
N GLY A 86 4.77 1.60 -11.43
CA GLY A 86 5.46 1.75 -10.15
C GLY A 86 6.59 0.76 -9.92
N ILE A 87 6.56 -0.42 -10.57
CA ILE A 87 7.67 -1.39 -10.54
C ILE A 87 9.00 -0.76 -11.00
N ARG A 88 8.95 0.26 -11.88
CA ARG A 88 10.14 0.95 -12.39
C ARG A 88 10.23 2.41 -11.96
N VAL A 89 9.08 3.02 -11.69
CA VAL A 89 8.96 4.45 -11.38
C VAL A 89 8.45 4.62 -9.94
N PRO A 90 9.33 4.86 -8.96
CA PRO A 90 8.94 4.96 -7.55
C PRO A 90 7.85 5.99 -7.29
N PHE A 91 7.85 7.10 -8.05
CA PHE A 91 6.84 8.14 -7.92
C PHE A 91 5.42 7.65 -8.27
N ALA A 92 5.29 6.72 -9.24
CA ALA A 92 4.00 6.12 -9.57
C ALA A 92 3.43 5.29 -8.42
N LEU A 93 4.30 4.61 -7.63
CA LEU A 93 3.86 3.93 -6.40
C LEU A 93 3.38 4.92 -5.34
N ILE A 94 4.13 5.99 -5.10
CA ILE A 94 3.73 7.02 -4.13
C ILE A 94 2.35 7.57 -4.49
N VAL A 95 2.17 7.97 -5.74
CA VAL A 95 0.88 8.50 -6.22
C VAL A 95 -0.21 7.43 -6.17
N GLY A 96 0.10 6.19 -6.58
CA GLY A 96 -0.84 5.08 -6.60
C GLY A 96 -1.42 4.80 -5.21
N TYR A 97 -0.57 4.66 -4.19
CA TYR A 97 -1.01 4.41 -2.82
C TYR A 97 -1.73 5.62 -2.20
N LEU A 98 -1.26 6.84 -2.44
CA LEU A 98 -1.99 8.03 -1.96
C LEU A 98 -3.39 8.15 -2.58
N LEU A 99 -3.52 7.91 -3.89
CA LEU A 99 -4.82 7.93 -4.56
C LEU A 99 -5.71 6.77 -4.11
N HIS A 100 -5.12 5.59 -3.82
CA HIS A 100 -5.87 4.47 -3.27
C HIS A 100 -6.40 4.81 -1.87
N GLY A 101 -5.58 5.39 -0.99
CA GLY A 101 -6.04 5.85 0.32
C GLY A 101 -7.15 6.93 0.24
N VAL A 102 -7.12 7.81 -0.78
CA VAL A 102 -8.24 8.73 -1.05
C VAL A 102 -9.49 7.96 -1.49
N TRP A 103 -9.33 6.93 -2.32
CA TRP A 103 -10.41 6.05 -2.76
C TRP A 103 -11.07 5.34 -1.58
N ASP A 104 -10.27 4.82 -0.65
CA ASP A 104 -10.74 4.21 0.60
C ASP A 104 -11.54 5.22 1.45
N GLY A 105 -11.03 6.45 1.56
CA GLY A 105 -11.71 7.53 2.26
C GLY A 105 -13.08 7.89 1.65
N ILE A 106 -13.20 7.85 0.32
CA ILE A 106 -14.48 8.08 -0.38
C ILE A 106 -15.49 6.98 -0.03
N HIS A 107 -15.07 5.71 -0.03
CA HIS A 107 -15.92 4.58 0.33
C HIS A 107 -16.40 4.68 1.78
N GLU A 108 -15.49 4.98 2.70
CA GLU A 108 -15.84 5.15 4.11
C GLU A 108 -16.77 6.33 4.34
N PHE A 109 -16.54 7.46 3.67
CA PHE A 109 -17.43 8.61 3.73
C PHE A 109 -18.84 8.26 3.24
N ASN A 110 -18.95 7.56 2.10
CA ASN A 110 -20.24 7.12 1.56
C ASN A 110 -20.94 6.14 2.52
N ALA A 111 -20.19 5.22 3.14
CA ALA A 111 -20.71 4.27 4.12
C ALA A 111 -21.26 4.97 5.38
N LEU A 112 -20.58 6.03 5.85
CA LEU A 112 -20.98 6.77 7.05
C LEU A 112 -22.16 7.74 6.79
N THR A 113 -22.21 8.36 5.62
CA THR A 113 -23.22 9.40 5.30
C THR A 113 -24.43 8.87 4.56
N GLY A 114 -24.35 7.65 4.02
CA GLY A 114 -25.39 7.06 3.18
C GLY A 114 -25.59 7.77 1.83
N GLY A 115 -24.67 8.67 1.44
CA GLY A 115 -24.75 9.47 0.22
C GLY A 115 -23.53 9.36 -0.68
N PRO A 116 -23.71 9.30 -2.03
CA PRO A 116 -22.60 9.21 -2.95
C PRO A 116 -21.85 10.55 -3.07
N LEU A 117 -20.56 10.58 -2.74
CA LEU A 117 -19.71 11.76 -2.91
C LEU A 117 -19.45 12.07 -4.39
N LEU A 118 -19.42 11.06 -5.25
CA LEU A 118 -19.06 11.16 -6.67
C LEU A 118 -20.27 11.18 -7.63
N GLY A 119 -21.44 11.60 -7.18
CA GLY A 119 -22.65 11.70 -8.01
C GLY A 119 -23.44 10.38 -8.11
N PRO A 120 -24.24 10.16 -9.18
CA PRO A 120 -25.21 9.07 -9.23
C PRO A 120 -24.60 7.67 -9.32
N ARG A 121 -23.29 7.54 -9.52
CA ARG A 121 -22.59 6.24 -9.50
C ARG A 121 -22.37 5.82 -8.06
N GLN A 122 -22.91 4.67 -7.72
CA GLN A 122 -22.76 4.09 -6.39
C GLN A 122 -21.40 3.40 -6.29
N THR A 123 -20.66 3.72 -5.25
CA THR A 123 -19.53 2.90 -4.81
C THR A 123 -20.03 1.64 -4.14
N THR A 124 -19.22 0.58 -4.11
CA THR A 124 -19.60 -0.62 -3.38
C THR A 124 -19.69 -0.35 -1.87
N SER A 125 -20.52 -1.13 -1.18
CA SER A 125 -20.52 -1.16 0.28
C SER A 125 -19.20 -1.74 0.80
N VAL A 126 -18.73 -1.24 1.94
CA VAL A 126 -17.53 -1.72 2.62
C VAL A 126 -17.84 -2.04 4.09
N PRO A 127 -17.06 -2.92 4.73
CA PRO A 127 -17.17 -3.13 6.17
C PRO A 127 -16.89 -1.83 6.94
N LEU A 128 -17.54 -1.67 8.11
CA LEU A 128 -17.37 -0.49 8.96
C LEU A 128 -15.88 -0.24 9.26
N ALA A 129 -15.43 1.00 9.08
CA ALA A 129 -14.08 1.50 9.32
C ALA A 129 -12.97 0.86 8.45
N TYR A 130 -13.34 0.02 7.45
CA TYR A 130 -12.40 -0.59 6.53
C TYR A 130 -11.58 0.47 5.76
N GLY A 131 -12.25 1.52 5.29
CA GLY A 131 -11.60 2.61 4.58
C GLY A 131 -10.57 3.35 5.45
N PHE A 132 -10.81 3.53 6.75
CA PHE A 132 -9.83 4.12 7.66
C PHE A 132 -8.60 3.24 7.86
N PHE A 133 -8.80 1.92 7.94
CA PHE A 133 -7.69 0.96 8.00
C PHE A 133 -6.81 1.07 6.75
N CYS A 134 -7.40 0.96 5.55
CA CYS A 134 -6.67 1.00 4.29
C CYS A 134 -6.01 2.36 4.05
N ALA A 135 -6.74 3.46 4.24
CA ALA A 135 -6.19 4.80 4.05
C ALA A 135 -4.98 5.09 4.96
N SER A 136 -5.03 4.65 6.23
CA SER A 136 -3.89 4.80 7.15
C SER A 136 -2.68 3.96 6.71
N TYR A 137 -2.90 2.72 6.26
CA TYR A 137 -1.87 1.88 5.67
C TYR A 137 -1.23 2.57 4.46
N ASP A 138 -2.03 3.01 3.50
CA ASP A 138 -1.58 3.56 2.24
C ASP A 138 -0.78 4.84 2.39
N VAL A 139 -1.24 5.75 3.24
CA VAL A 139 -0.51 7.02 3.51
C VAL A 139 0.86 6.74 4.12
N LEU A 140 0.95 5.81 5.09
CA LEU A 140 2.22 5.47 5.73
C LEU A 140 3.16 4.74 4.79
N ILE A 141 2.65 3.83 3.97
CA ILE A 141 3.43 3.13 2.94
C ILE A 141 3.91 4.10 1.86
N ALA A 142 3.07 5.05 1.40
CA ALA A 142 3.49 6.08 0.45
C ALA A 142 4.61 6.98 1.04
N GLY A 143 4.51 7.34 2.32
CA GLY A 143 5.57 8.04 3.05
C GLY A 143 6.88 7.24 3.09
N TYR A 144 6.79 5.94 3.35
CA TYR A 144 7.93 5.03 3.28
C TYR A 144 8.53 4.99 1.87
N PHE A 145 7.74 4.88 0.81
CA PHE A 145 8.24 4.89 -0.57
C PHE A 145 9.00 6.17 -0.91
N TYR A 146 8.53 7.30 -0.40
CA TYR A 146 9.25 8.56 -0.57
C TYR A 146 10.67 8.50 0.02
N THR A 147 10.88 7.82 1.14
CA THR A 147 12.21 7.63 1.73
C THR A 147 13.07 6.65 0.92
N ARG A 148 12.45 5.65 0.28
CA ARG A 148 13.13 4.57 -0.46
C ARG A 148 13.40 4.90 -1.94
N ARG A 149 12.83 5.96 -2.48
CA ARG A 149 12.85 6.27 -3.93
C ARG A 149 14.25 6.29 -4.55
N ASN A 150 15.24 6.80 -3.82
CA ASN A 150 16.61 6.89 -4.32
C ASN A 150 17.30 5.52 -4.37
N ASP A 151 17.08 4.68 -3.35
CA ASP A 151 17.62 3.32 -3.31
C ASP A 151 17.04 2.46 -4.43
N TRP A 152 15.73 2.63 -4.69
CA TRP A 152 15.06 1.95 -5.79
C TRP A 152 15.57 2.43 -7.16
N HIS A 153 15.76 3.74 -7.36
CA HIS A 153 16.40 4.23 -8.58
C HIS A 153 17.79 3.64 -8.78
N ALA A 154 18.61 3.64 -7.74
CA ALA A 154 19.95 3.06 -7.79
C ALA A 154 19.92 1.56 -8.14
N ALA A 155 18.96 0.79 -7.60
CA ALA A 155 18.83 -0.64 -7.85
C ALA A 155 18.51 -1.00 -9.31
N TRP A 156 17.99 -0.06 -10.11
CA TRP A 156 17.69 -0.25 -11.53
C TRP A 156 18.79 0.32 -12.45
N SER A 157 19.80 1.02 -11.92
CA SER A 157 20.87 1.61 -12.73
C SER A 157 21.80 0.53 -13.31
N PRO A 158 22.24 0.66 -14.58
CA PRO A 158 23.26 -0.22 -15.16
C PRO A 158 24.56 -0.07 -14.34
N GLY A 159 25.06 -1.16 -13.77
CA GLY A 159 26.31 -1.17 -12.98
C GLY A 159 26.13 -1.43 -11.48
N SER A 160 24.91 -1.50 -10.96
CA SER A 160 24.64 -1.90 -9.57
C SER A 160 24.72 -3.41 -9.32
N ALA A 161 25.22 -4.21 -10.29
CA ALA A 161 25.58 -5.60 -10.07
C ALA A 161 26.85 -5.64 -9.20
N VAL A 162 26.63 -5.87 -7.90
CA VAL A 162 27.52 -6.49 -6.92
C VAL A 162 29.01 -6.38 -7.26
N THR A 163 29.69 -5.36 -6.72
CA THR A 163 31.09 -5.59 -6.32
C THR A 163 31.04 -6.66 -5.22
N PRO A 164 31.65 -7.85 -5.46
CA PRO A 164 31.85 -8.79 -4.37
C PRO A 164 32.62 -7.99 -3.27
N ARG A 165 32.15 -8.07 -2.03
CA ARG A 165 32.95 -7.60 -0.89
C ARG A 165 34.31 -8.25 -1.04
N GLU A 166 35.25 -7.47 -1.51
CA GLU A 166 36.66 -7.82 -1.49
C GLU A 166 36.99 -8.19 -0.05
N GLY A 167 37.29 -9.48 0.15
CA GLY A 167 37.58 -10.03 1.44
C GLY A 167 38.67 -9.14 2.08
N ARG A 168 38.35 -8.60 3.25
CA ARG A 168 39.30 -7.94 4.13
C ARG A 168 40.41 -8.96 4.38
N GLY A 169 41.44 -8.89 3.55
CA GLY A 169 42.67 -9.69 3.73
C GLY A 169 43.17 -9.44 5.14
N VAL A 170 43.06 -10.45 5.97
CA VAL A 170 43.82 -10.54 7.21
C VAL A 170 45.25 -10.72 6.79
N GLY A 171 46.01 -9.61 6.77
CA GLY A 171 47.49 -9.64 6.66
C GLY A 171 48.05 -10.41 7.86
N VAL A 172 48.36 -11.66 7.63
CA VAL A 172 49.22 -12.41 8.56
C VAL A 172 50.66 -11.90 8.33
N GLU A 173 51.06 -10.98 9.16
CA GLU A 173 52.46 -10.54 9.28
C GLU A 173 53.24 -11.68 9.91
N VAL A 174 53.89 -12.47 9.07
CA VAL A 174 54.87 -13.47 9.52
C VAL A 174 56.14 -12.72 9.93
N ALA A 175 56.33 -12.52 11.24
CA ALA A 175 57.58 -12.06 11.81
C ALA A 175 58.61 -13.19 11.68
N GLU A 176 59.47 -13.13 10.66
CA GLU A 176 60.73 -13.87 10.65
C GLU A 176 61.68 -13.28 11.71
N ARG A 177 61.90 -14.03 12.78
CA ARG A 177 63.04 -13.81 13.67
C ARG A 177 64.17 -14.77 13.25
N GLY A 178 65.19 -14.21 12.63
CA GLY A 178 66.51 -14.78 12.58
C GLY A 178 67.33 -14.43 13.85
#